data_9ef2b9e7537114d13443cd456fa7ad9f
#
_entry.id   9ef2b9e7537114d13443cd456fa7ad9f
#
_cell.length_a   1.000
_cell.length_b   1.000
_cell.length_c   1.000
_cell.angle_alpha   90.00
_cell.angle_beta   90.00
_cell.angle_gamma   90.00
#
_symmetry.space_group_name_H-M   'P 1'
#
loop_
_entity.id
_entity.type
_entity.pdbx_description
1 polymer ?
#
loop_
_entity_poly.entity_id
_entity_poly.type
_entity_poly.pdbx_seq_one_letter_code
_entity_poly.pdbx_strand_id
1 'polypeptide(L)'
;LSLKNEAQSGYGTKKFYQEYVSGMSKDRISKELTADTDRLKLLYKEAVEDIERQQGQNLPGHVKFLRVFSDLTQRLNPTRRLAFGLGSVGFVSHYLVNIFGLEGIVFFSELLLPFGFVSMFLLLLVELLEKSDVQKEIDLARDIQLSLLPSTSLNKKNLEVYSFAHTAKEVGGDYLDVIDTEKGTYVIIADVSGKGLSAALYMVRMQALVNMLVTKEHPSPKDLFIQLNDYVKSNSRDKTFVTGCVGFFPNDKEEFEYVRAGHNIPIYYSRDRDTTFNLKADGFALGMTNSALLAKHLEVKKFHFKPGDSVLFYTDGLNESRNHRGEEYGEERIQSLMEIYGSLHAKTIVKKLQSSLEAFIGQEAPLDDVTFTCVHRPE
;
A
#
# COMPACT_ATOMS: atom_id res chain seq x y z
N LEU A 1 40.38 4.97 37.40
CA LEU A 1 38.96 4.51 37.23
C LEU A 1 38.00 5.66 36.86
N SER A 2 38.29 6.94 37.24
CA SER A 2 37.40 8.08 36.96
C SER A 2 37.42 8.53 35.49
N LEU A 3 38.54 8.48 34.82
CA LEU A 3 38.69 8.93 33.40
C LEU A 3 38.02 8.00 32.37
N LYS A 4 37.82 6.73 32.69
CA LYS A 4 37.10 5.80 31.81
C LYS A 4 35.57 6.00 31.85
N ASN A 5 35.02 6.47 32.97
CA ASN A 5 33.57 6.70 33.09
C ASN A 5 33.10 7.97 32.37
N GLU A 6 33.96 9.00 32.35
CA GLU A 6 33.62 10.24 31.62
C GLU A 6 33.63 10.06 30.06
N ALA A 7 34.55 9.25 29.55
CA ALA A 7 34.64 8.93 28.14
C ALA A 7 33.44 8.06 27.66
N GLN A 8 32.93 7.15 28.49
CA GLN A 8 31.75 6.34 28.19
C GLN A 8 30.44 7.16 28.26
N SER A 9 30.34 8.10 29.20
CA SER A 9 29.18 9.01 29.31
C SER A 9 29.08 9.97 28.12
N GLY A 10 30.20 10.55 27.70
CA GLY A 10 30.21 11.47 26.54
C GLY A 10 29.95 10.79 25.20
N TYR A 11 30.36 9.52 25.06
CA TYR A 11 30.09 8.73 23.86
C TYR A 11 28.60 8.33 23.76
N GLY A 12 27.96 8.01 24.88
CA GLY A 12 26.54 7.66 24.95
C GLY A 12 25.61 8.84 24.58
N THR A 13 25.92 10.05 25.14
CA THR A 13 25.12 11.25 24.85
C THR A 13 25.28 11.74 23.41
N LYS A 14 26.48 11.64 22.84
CA LYS A 14 26.75 12.04 21.45
C LYS A 14 26.07 11.11 20.44
N LYS A 15 26.09 9.80 20.72
CA LYS A 15 25.40 8.78 19.91
C LYS A 15 23.89 8.95 20.01
N PHE A 16 23.36 9.12 21.20
CA PHE A 16 21.93 9.44 21.42
C PHE A 16 21.49 10.70 20.65
N TYR A 17 22.25 11.78 20.74
CA TYR A 17 21.94 13.01 20.01
C TYR A 17 21.96 12.81 18.51
N GLN A 18 22.94 12.09 17.97
CA GLN A 18 23.02 11.78 16.54
C GLN A 18 21.86 10.90 16.06
N GLU A 19 21.47 9.90 16.83
CA GLU A 19 20.31 9.05 16.55
C GLU A 19 19.00 9.85 16.64
N TYR A 20 18.87 10.70 17.66
CA TYR A 20 17.66 11.53 17.87
C TYR A 20 17.47 12.58 16.76
N VAL A 21 18.54 13.19 16.25
CA VAL A 21 18.49 14.20 15.18
C VAL A 21 18.56 13.56 13.79
N SER A 22 18.90 12.27 13.69
CA SER A 22 18.97 11.54 12.42
C SER A 22 17.61 11.53 11.74
N GLY A 23 17.53 12.05 10.51
CA GLY A 23 16.27 12.17 9.75
C GLY A 23 15.48 13.46 9.97
N MET A 24 15.91 14.36 10.88
CA MET A 24 15.30 15.67 11.05
C MET A 24 15.87 16.67 10.03
N SER A 25 15.30 16.73 8.83
CA SER A 25 15.54 17.84 7.90
C SER A 25 14.41 18.86 8.01
N LYS A 26 14.73 20.16 7.75
CA LYS A 26 13.70 21.22 7.76
C LYS A 26 12.55 20.91 6.81
N ASP A 27 12.87 20.38 5.64
CA ASP A 27 11.87 20.06 4.61
C ASP A 27 10.98 18.88 5.03
N ARG A 28 11.56 17.86 5.66
CA ARG A 28 10.82 16.72 6.19
C ARG A 28 9.89 17.12 7.33
N ILE A 29 10.40 17.89 8.30
CA ILE A 29 9.59 18.41 9.41
C ILE A 29 8.46 19.28 8.88
N SER A 30 8.73 20.15 7.88
CA SER A 30 7.71 21.01 7.28
C SER A 30 6.63 20.17 6.54
N LYS A 31 7.03 19.16 5.77
CA LYS A 31 6.08 18.23 5.09
C LYS A 31 5.23 17.49 6.11
N GLU A 32 5.83 16.92 7.15
CA GLU A 32 5.11 16.19 8.21
C GLU A 32 4.14 17.09 8.98
N LEU A 33 4.56 18.30 9.38
CA LEU A 33 3.69 19.28 10.04
C LEU A 33 2.52 19.72 9.16
N THR A 34 2.75 19.89 7.85
CA THR A 34 1.69 20.23 6.91
C THR A 34 0.68 19.08 6.80
N ALA A 35 1.16 17.85 6.64
CA ALA A 35 0.32 16.65 6.57
C ALA A 35 -0.50 16.46 7.86
N ASP A 36 0.10 16.65 9.03
CA ASP A 36 -0.60 16.55 10.32
C ASP A 36 -1.62 17.67 10.50
N THR A 37 -1.30 18.89 10.07
CA THR A 37 -2.23 20.02 10.08
C THR A 37 -3.44 19.76 9.18
N ASP A 38 -3.24 19.18 8.01
CA ASP A 38 -4.32 18.86 7.08
C ASP A 38 -5.18 17.69 7.59
N ARG A 39 -4.58 16.69 8.24
CA ARG A 39 -5.33 15.64 8.97
C ARG A 39 -6.18 16.20 10.09
N LEU A 40 -5.63 17.12 10.91
CA LEU A 40 -6.39 17.78 11.97
C LEU A 40 -7.55 18.61 11.41
N LYS A 41 -7.35 19.34 10.30
CA LYS A 41 -8.42 20.07 9.62
C LYS A 41 -9.52 19.13 9.12
N LEU A 42 -9.14 17.97 8.55
CA LEU A 42 -10.07 16.97 8.06
C LEU A 42 -10.91 16.40 9.20
N LEU A 43 -10.27 15.97 10.31
CA LEU A 43 -10.95 15.48 11.52
C LEU A 43 -11.88 16.51 12.12
N TYR A 44 -11.46 17.77 12.18
CA TYR A 44 -12.31 18.86 12.63
C TYR A 44 -13.52 19.06 11.72
N LYS A 45 -13.31 19.03 10.42
CA LYS A 45 -14.39 19.17 9.43
C LYS A 45 -15.39 18.03 9.51
N GLU A 46 -14.94 16.78 9.60
CA GLU A 46 -15.80 15.61 9.79
C GLU A 46 -16.62 15.72 11.08
N ALA A 47 -16.01 16.08 12.20
CA ALA A 47 -16.70 16.27 13.47
C ALA A 47 -17.75 17.41 13.41
N VAL A 48 -17.47 18.49 12.69
CA VAL A 48 -18.42 19.59 12.48
C VAL A 48 -19.61 19.12 11.60
N GLU A 49 -19.32 18.40 10.50
CA GLU A 49 -20.37 17.87 9.60
C GLU A 49 -21.29 16.89 10.34
N ASP A 50 -20.75 16.02 11.20
CA ASP A 50 -21.54 15.08 12.00
C ASP A 50 -22.45 15.81 13.00
N ILE A 51 -21.95 16.86 13.64
CA ILE A 51 -22.72 17.68 14.57
C ILE A 51 -23.82 18.45 13.83
N GLU A 52 -23.53 19.01 12.66
CA GLU A 52 -24.49 19.74 11.83
C GLU A 52 -25.60 18.84 11.30
N ARG A 53 -25.28 17.58 10.95
CA ARG A 53 -26.29 16.57 10.55
C ARG A 53 -27.23 16.20 11.68
N GLN A 54 -26.74 16.13 12.92
CA GLN A 54 -27.54 15.69 14.07
C GLN A 54 -28.40 16.80 14.67
N GLN A 55 -28.01 18.08 14.61
CA GLN A 55 -28.60 19.15 15.42
C GLN A 55 -28.90 20.46 14.67
N GLY A 56 -28.67 20.54 13.35
CA GLY A 56 -28.95 21.72 12.52
C GLY A 56 -27.80 22.75 12.45
N GLN A 57 -27.82 23.58 11.40
CA GLN A 57 -26.68 24.41 10.95
C GLN A 57 -26.38 25.67 11.79
N ASN A 58 -27.22 26.09 12.75
CA ASN A 58 -27.14 27.41 13.40
C ASN A 58 -26.64 27.39 14.86
N LEU A 59 -25.47 26.79 15.13
CA LEU A 59 -24.87 26.85 16.47
C LEU A 59 -23.84 28.00 16.58
N PRO A 60 -23.81 28.75 17.70
CA PRO A 60 -22.76 29.74 17.99
C PRO A 60 -21.37 29.09 17.97
N GLY A 61 -20.35 29.82 17.49
CA GLY A 61 -19.00 29.27 17.28
C GLY A 61 -18.36 28.65 18.53
N HIS A 62 -18.56 29.23 19.71
CA HIS A 62 -18.08 28.68 20.98
C HIS A 62 -18.77 27.36 21.35
N VAL A 63 -20.07 27.23 21.05
CA VAL A 63 -20.83 25.99 21.30
C VAL A 63 -20.39 24.91 20.31
N LYS A 64 -20.13 25.25 19.05
CA LYS A 64 -19.54 24.34 18.07
C LYS A 64 -18.19 23.82 18.54
N PHE A 65 -17.30 24.71 18.98
CA PHE A 65 -15.98 24.32 19.49
C PHE A 65 -16.07 23.34 20.68
N LEU A 66 -16.89 23.66 21.68
CA LEU A 66 -17.06 22.79 22.84
C LEU A 66 -17.64 21.41 22.49
N ARG A 67 -18.52 21.35 21.51
CA ARG A 67 -19.09 20.07 21.03
C ARG A 67 -18.09 19.24 20.25
N VAL A 68 -17.36 19.86 19.32
CA VAL A 68 -16.26 19.18 18.60
C VAL A 68 -15.23 18.65 19.60
N PHE A 69 -14.84 19.46 20.59
CA PHE A 69 -13.95 19.04 21.65
C PHE A 69 -14.52 17.87 22.46
N SER A 70 -15.80 17.92 22.82
CA SER A 70 -16.49 16.84 23.52
C SER A 70 -16.54 15.56 22.68
N ASP A 71 -16.87 15.65 21.38
CA ASP A 71 -16.91 14.50 20.48
C ASP A 71 -15.54 13.85 20.32
N LEU A 72 -14.51 14.65 20.07
CA LEU A 72 -13.13 14.16 19.97
C LEU A 72 -12.66 13.50 21.28
N THR A 73 -13.01 14.07 22.44
CA THR A 73 -12.64 13.47 23.73
C THR A 73 -13.47 12.22 24.05
N GLN A 74 -14.70 12.10 23.54
CA GLN A 74 -15.52 10.89 23.69
C GLN A 74 -14.98 9.70 22.89
N ARG A 75 -14.19 9.92 21.88
CA ARG A 75 -13.48 8.86 21.13
C ARG A 75 -12.35 8.22 21.95
N LEU A 76 -11.88 8.91 23.02
CA LEU A 76 -10.91 8.32 23.95
C LEU A 76 -11.58 7.31 24.89
N ASN A 77 -10.86 6.26 25.26
CA ASN A 77 -11.27 5.33 26.30
C ASN A 77 -11.56 6.07 27.62
N PRO A 78 -12.51 5.62 28.47
CA PRO A 78 -12.92 6.33 29.70
C PRO A 78 -11.76 6.76 30.60
N THR A 79 -10.77 5.90 30.81
CA THR A 79 -9.56 6.17 31.59
C THR A 79 -8.71 7.29 30.98
N ARG A 80 -8.54 7.30 29.67
CA ARG A 80 -7.79 8.34 28.95
C ARG A 80 -8.53 9.66 28.94
N ARG A 81 -9.85 9.61 28.80
CA ARG A 81 -10.73 10.80 28.92
C ARG A 81 -10.59 11.46 30.27
N LEU A 82 -10.56 10.67 31.35
CA LEU A 82 -10.34 11.16 32.70
C LEU A 82 -8.95 11.82 32.82
N ALA A 83 -7.89 11.15 32.39
CA ALA A 83 -6.52 11.67 32.42
C ALA A 83 -6.38 12.97 31.64
N PHE A 84 -6.95 13.01 30.41
CA PHE A 84 -6.97 14.19 29.56
C PHE A 84 -7.75 15.35 30.21
N GLY A 85 -8.91 15.06 30.78
CA GLY A 85 -9.73 16.04 31.49
C GLY A 85 -9.01 16.63 32.72
N LEU A 86 -8.42 15.80 33.58
CA LEU A 86 -7.64 16.23 34.73
C LEU A 86 -6.41 17.06 34.32
N GLY A 87 -5.69 16.62 33.31
CA GLY A 87 -4.55 17.35 32.75
C GLY A 87 -4.93 18.72 32.17
N SER A 88 -6.04 18.78 31.44
CA SER A 88 -6.55 20.02 30.83
C SER A 88 -7.04 21.00 31.90
N VAL A 89 -7.77 20.51 32.91
CA VAL A 89 -8.23 21.32 34.05
C VAL A 89 -7.04 21.85 34.85
N GLY A 90 -6.01 21.01 35.13
CA GLY A 90 -4.80 21.44 35.81
C GLY A 90 -4.08 22.56 35.08
N PHE A 91 -3.92 22.42 33.76
CA PHE A 91 -3.27 23.42 32.92
C PHE A 91 -4.06 24.74 32.88
N VAL A 92 -5.35 24.67 32.57
CA VAL A 92 -6.23 25.87 32.49
C VAL A 92 -6.35 26.61 33.84
N SER A 93 -6.53 25.86 34.93
CA SER A 93 -6.65 26.49 36.24
C SER A 93 -5.37 27.20 36.68
N HIS A 94 -4.17 26.65 36.38
CA HIS A 94 -2.92 27.33 36.68
C HIS A 94 -2.84 28.70 35.96
N TYR A 95 -3.16 28.78 34.69
CA TYR A 95 -3.15 30.04 33.97
C TYR A 95 -4.21 31.04 34.44
N LEU A 96 -5.43 30.57 34.74
CA LEU A 96 -6.50 31.44 35.23
C LEU A 96 -6.13 32.05 36.57
N VAL A 97 -5.60 31.27 37.53
CA VAL A 97 -5.16 31.76 38.84
C VAL A 97 -4.09 32.84 38.70
N ASN A 98 -3.12 32.64 37.81
CA ASN A 98 -2.06 33.63 37.53
C ASN A 98 -2.60 34.92 36.87
N ILE A 99 -3.54 34.81 35.92
CA ILE A 99 -4.13 35.98 35.25
C ILE A 99 -4.99 36.82 36.22
N PHE A 100 -5.78 36.17 37.09
CA PHE A 100 -6.67 36.86 37.97
C PHE A 100 -6.04 37.24 39.35
N GLY A 101 -4.76 36.92 39.57
CA GLY A 101 -4.01 37.34 40.77
C GLY A 101 -4.57 36.77 42.09
N LEU A 102 -5.10 35.56 42.04
CA LEU A 102 -5.73 34.91 43.23
C LEU A 102 -4.65 34.33 44.17
N GLU A 103 -3.93 35.21 44.89
CA GLU A 103 -2.75 34.86 45.69
C GLU A 103 -2.99 33.72 46.70
N GLY A 104 -4.18 33.57 47.26
CA GLY A 104 -4.50 32.49 48.19
C GLY A 104 -4.58 31.08 47.59
N ILE A 105 -4.61 30.97 46.28
CA ILE A 105 -4.76 29.72 45.55
C ILE A 105 -3.50 29.39 44.71
N VAL A 106 -2.52 30.30 44.62
CA VAL A 106 -1.30 30.15 43.80
C VAL A 106 -0.54 28.86 44.13
N PHE A 107 -0.41 28.51 45.42
CA PHE A 107 0.27 27.28 45.85
C PHE A 107 -0.37 26.01 45.25
N PHE A 108 -1.70 25.92 45.21
CA PHE A 108 -2.40 24.79 44.59
C PHE A 108 -2.23 24.80 43.06
N SER A 109 -2.20 25.97 42.44
CA SER A 109 -2.03 26.09 40.99
C SER A 109 -0.65 25.64 40.51
N GLU A 110 0.41 25.88 41.30
CA GLU A 110 1.77 25.40 41.03
C GLU A 110 1.89 23.89 41.10
N LEU A 111 1.10 23.21 41.95
CA LEU A 111 1.02 21.76 41.99
C LEU A 111 0.19 21.17 40.84
N LEU A 112 -0.83 21.87 40.35
CA LEU A 112 -1.70 21.43 39.30
C LEU A 112 -0.99 21.37 37.92
N LEU A 113 -0.04 22.28 37.65
CA LEU A 113 0.70 22.30 36.41
C LEU A 113 1.56 21.04 36.18
N PRO A 114 2.47 20.64 37.12
CA PRO A 114 3.24 19.41 36.96
C PRO A 114 2.35 18.16 36.95
N PHE A 115 1.28 18.13 37.73
CA PHE A 115 0.29 17.05 37.72
C PHE A 115 -0.37 16.93 36.34
N GLY A 116 -0.79 18.05 35.73
CA GLY A 116 -1.34 18.09 34.37
C GLY A 116 -0.33 17.61 33.35
N PHE A 117 0.92 18.06 33.45
CA PHE A 117 2.00 17.62 32.56
C PHE A 117 2.26 16.10 32.66
N VAL A 118 2.40 15.57 33.87
CA VAL A 118 2.60 14.13 34.11
C VAL A 118 1.43 13.31 33.56
N SER A 119 0.20 13.76 33.79
CA SER A 119 -1.01 13.11 33.30
C SER A 119 -1.02 13.05 31.74
N MET A 120 -0.72 14.18 31.09
CA MET A 120 -0.63 14.24 29.62
C MET A 120 0.52 13.41 29.07
N PHE A 121 1.67 13.41 29.77
CA PHE A 121 2.82 12.59 29.38
C PHE A 121 2.54 11.08 29.49
N LEU A 122 1.90 10.65 30.57
CA LEU A 122 1.47 9.25 30.72
C LEU A 122 0.46 8.85 29.65
N LEU A 123 -0.47 9.74 29.32
CA LEU A 123 -1.43 9.50 28.25
C LEU A 123 -0.73 9.32 26.92
N LEU A 124 0.26 10.18 26.58
CA LEU A 124 1.08 10.05 25.39
C LEU A 124 1.84 8.72 25.37
N LEU A 125 2.44 8.31 26.49
CA LEU A 125 3.15 7.03 26.58
C LEU A 125 2.22 5.84 26.31
N VAL A 126 1.02 5.83 26.88
CA VAL A 126 0.04 4.77 26.65
C VAL A 126 -0.38 4.74 25.17
N GLU A 127 -0.59 5.91 24.56
CA GLU A 127 -0.92 6.01 23.13
C GLU A 127 0.19 5.47 22.23
N LEU A 128 1.46 5.80 22.56
CA LEU A 128 2.63 5.29 21.83
C LEU A 128 2.76 3.77 21.97
N LEU A 129 2.51 3.20 23.15
CA LEU A 129 2.54 1.75 23.38
C LEU A 129 1.48 1.04 22.55
N GLU A 130 0.23 1.52 22.55
CA GLU A 130 -0.85 0.91 21.74
C GLU A 130 -0.57 1.03 20.24
N LYS A 131 -0.08 2.19 19.80
CA LYS A 131 0.31 2.36 18.38
C LYS A 131 1.42 1.38 18.01
N SER A 132 2.39 1.15 18.90
CA SER A 132 3.46 0.16 18.68
C SER A 132 2.93 -1.26 18.57
N ASP A 133 1.95 -1.65 19.38
CA ASP A 133 1.38 -3.00 19.34
C ASP A 133 0.54 -3.22 18.09
N VAL A 134 -0.27 -2.25 17.67
CA VAL A 134 -0.99 -2.29 16.39
C VAL A 134 -0.01 -2.38 15.22
N GLN A 135 1.11 -1.64 15.28
CA GLN A 135 2.14 -1.70 14.24
C GLN A 135 2.74 -3.12 14.13
N LYS A 136 3.04 -3.78 15.25
CA LYS A 136 3.54 -5.16 15.25
C LYS A 136 2.56 -6.16 14.62
N GLU A 137 1.24 -5.98 14.86
CA GLU A 137 0.22 -6.83 14.24
C GLU A 137 0.17 -6.62 12.72
N ILE A 138 0.33 -5.38 12.25
CA ILE A 138 0.40 -5.06 10.83
C ILE A 138 1.70 -5.61 10.23
N ASP A 139 2.83 -5.49 10.90
CA ASP A 139 4.11 -6.05 10.45
C ASP A 139 4.02 -7.58 10.33
N LEU A 140 3.36 -8.26 11.28
CA LEU A 140 3.08 -9.69 11.18
C LEU A 140 2.19 -10.03 9.97
N ALA A 141 1.14 -9.25 9.72
CA ALA A 141 0.29 -9.43 8.54
C ALA A 141 1.08 -9.26 7.23
N ARG A 142 2.02 -8.29 7.20
CA ARG A 142 2.97 -8.10 6.10
C ARG A 142 3.87 -9.33 5.90
N ASP A 143 4.46 -9.86 6.97
CA ASP A 143 5.33 -11.02 6.88
C ASP A 143 4.57 -12.25 6.34
N ILE A 144 3.32 -12.43 6.78
CA ILE A 144 2.45 -13.47 6.23
C ILE A 144 2.22 -13.23 4.74
N GLN A 145 1.85 -12.02 4.33
CA GLN A 145 1.61 -11.69 2.93
C GLN A 145 2.86 -11.93 2.07
N LEU A 146 4.03 -11.47 2.53
CA LEU A 146 5.30 -11.67 1.81
C LEU A 146 5.68 -13.16 1.69
N SER A 147 5.34 -13.98 2.69
CA SER A 147 5.58 -15.42 2.65
C SER A 147 4.71 -16.15 1.63
N LEU A 148 3.60 -15.54 1.23
CA LEU A 148 2.67 -16.06 0.24
C LEU A 148 3.02 -15.63 -1.20
N LEU A 149 3.86 -14.62 -1.37
CA LEU A 149 4.31 -14.22 -2.71
C LEU A 149 5.11 -15.37 -3.35
N PRO A 150 4.95 -15.59 -4.67
CA PRO A 150 5.67 -16.64 -5.36
C PRO A 150 7.18 -16.42 -5.28
N SER A 151 7.94 -17.48 -5.51
CA SER A 151 9.38 -17.32 -5.73
C SER A 151 9.60 -16.28 -6.83
N THR A 152 10.48 -15.30 -6.61
CA THR A 152 10.73 -14.19 -7.54
C THR A 152 11.20 -14.65 -8.93
N SER A 153 11.46 -15.93 -9.12
CA SER A 153 11.95 -16.48 -10.39
C SER A 153 11.51 -17.92 -10.63
N LEU A 154 11.09 -18.19 -11.86
CA LEU A 154 10.94 -19.52 -12.43
C LEU A 154 11.87 -19.63 -13.62
N ASN A 155 12.67 -20.69 -13.69
CA ASN A 155 13.57 -20.93 -14.81
C ASN A 155 13.37 -22.36 -15.32
N LYS A 156 12.82 -22.47 -16.53
CA LYS A 156 12.63 -23.70 -17.27
C LYS A 156 13.39 -23.62 -18.58
N LYS A 157 13.56 -24.76 -19.26
CA LYS A 157 14.23 -24.81 -20.55
C LYS A 157 13.66 -23.84 -21.59
N ASN A 158 12.32 -23.66 -21.59
CA ASN A 158 11.62 -22.87 -22.61
C ASN A 158 10.92 -21.64 -22.04
N LEU A 159 11.08 -21.32 -20.74
CA LEU A 159 10.38 -20.22 -20.07
C LEU A 159 11.17 -19.72 -18.88
N GLU A 160 11.50 -18.45 -18.91
CA GLU A 160 12.01 -17.71 -17.75
C GLU A 160 10.96 -16.73 -17.27
N VAL A 161 10.70 -16.71 -15.96
CA VAL A 161 9.87 -15.68 -15.33
C VAL A 161 10.68 -15.03 -14.21
N TYR A 162 10.65 -13.73 -14.16
CA TYR A 162 11.24 -12.98 -13.05
C TYR A 162 10.31 -11.85 -12.65
N SER A 163 10.12 -11.68 -11.34
CA SER A 163 9.12 -10.80 -10.77
C SER A 163 9.73 -9.82 -9.79
N PHE A 164 9.10 -8.65 -9.69
CA PHE A 164 9.35 -7.62 -8.70
C PHE A 164 8.02 -7.19 -8.09
N ALA A 165 7.98 -7.09 -6.76
CA ALA A 165 6.86 -6.54 -6.03
C ALA A 165 7.36 -5.68 -4.87
N HIS A 166 6.78 -4.51 -4.72
CA HIS A 166 7.07 -3.57 -3.63
C HIS A 166 5.77 -2.91 -3.17
N THR A 167 5.44 -3.04 -1.89
CA THR A 167 4.23 -2.45 -1.33
C THR A 167 4.47 -1.00 -0.91
N ALA A 168 3.55 -0.11 -1.26
CA ALA A 168 3.60 1.31 -0.87
C ALA A 168 3.33 1.54 0.62
N LYS A 169 2.58 0.63 1.24
CA LYS A 169 2.26 0.59 2.66
C LYS A 169 2.80 -0.67 3.30
N GLU A 170 2.43 -0.87 4.55
CA GLU A 170 2.80 -2.06 5.31
C GLU A 170 2.31 -3.34 4.63
N VAL A 171 1.12 -3.31 4.03
CA VAL A 171 0.50 -4.40 3.26
C VAL A 171 -0.11 -3.88 1.97
N GLY A 172 -0.07 -4.67 0.91
CA GLY A 172 -0.49 -4.31 -0.44
C GLY A 172 -1.74 -5.04 -0.94
N GLY A 173 -2.43 -4.40 -1.91
CA GLY A 173 -3.56 -4.97 -2.64
C GLY A 173 -3.15 -5.77 -3.88
N ASP A 174 -1.93 -5.55 -4.38
CA ASP A 174 -1.40 -6.23 -5.54
C ASP A 174 -1.25 -7.73 -5.32
N TYR A 175 -1.69 -8.50 -6.29
CA TYR A 175 -1.52 -9.94 -6.35
C TYR A 175 -0.66 -10.33 -7.56
N LEU A 176 0.34 -11.13 -7.30
CA LEU A 176 1.17 -11.74 -8.33
C LEU A 176 1.37 -13.21 -7.99
N ASP A 177 1.18 -14.09 -8.96
CA ASP A 177 1.52 -15.50 -8.82
C ASP A 177 2.07 -16.11 -10.11
N VAL A 178 2.96 -17.07 -9.96
CA VAL A 178 3.57 -17.85 -11.04
C VAL A 178 3.42 -19.32 -10.66
N ILE A 179 2.37 -19.95 -11.18
CA ILE A 179 2.00 -21.33 -10.83
C ILE A 179 2.40 -22.26 -11.96
N ASP A 180 3.36 -23.11 -11.68
CA ASP A 180 3.81 -24.14 -12.58
C ASP A 180 3.00 -25.41 -12.44
N THR A 181 2.52 -25.95 -13.55
CA THR A 181 1.73 -27.17 -13.61
C THR A 181 2.27 -28.12 -14.68
N GLU A 182 1.77 -29.37 -14.69
CA GLU A 182 2.13 -30.34 -15.73
C GLU A 182 1.74 -29.89 -17.15
N LYS A 183 0.68 -29.07 -17.29
CA LYS A 183 0.17 -28.57 -18.57
C LYS A 183 0.89 -27.30 -19.05
N GLY A 184 1.42 -26.50 -18.15
CA GLY A 184 2.03 -25.22 -18.45
C GLY A 184 2.11 -24.32 -17.24
N THR A 185 2.58 -23.10 -17.43
CA THR A 185 2.80 -22.09 -16.38
C THR A 185 1.75 -21.01 -16.50
N TYR A 186 1.04 -20.74 -15.40
CA TYR A 186 0.17 -19.58 -15.23
C TYR A 186 0.97 -18.43 -14.65
N VAL A 187 0.83 -17.26 -15.25
CA VAL A 187 1.35 -16.00 -14.72
C VAL A 187 0.15 -15.10 -14.50
N ILE A 188 -0.11 -14.73 -13.26
CA ILE A 188 -1.32 -14.02 -12.86
C ILE A 188 -0.89 -12.76 -12.12
N ILE A 189 -1.40 -11.62 -12.56
CA ILE A 189 -1.24 -10.34 -11.89
C ILE A 189 -2.60 -9.70 -11.72
N ALA A 190 -2.87 -9.14 -10.54
CA ALA A 190 -4.13 -8.48 -10.27
C ALA A 190 -3.94 -7.38 -9.21
N ASP A 191 -4.88 -6.45 -9.17
CA ASP A 191 -4.97 -5.40 -8.17
C ASP A 191 -6.38 -5.37 -7.57
N VAL A 192 -6.45 -5.35 -6.24
CA VAL A 192 -7.69 -5.27 -5.48
C VAL A 192 -8.02 -3.81 -5.18
N SER A 193 -9.18 -3.35 -5.67
CA SER A 193 -9.64 -1.98 -5.42
C SER A 193 -9.67 -1.62 -3.95
N GLY A 194 -9.11 -0.45 -3.61
CA GLY A 194 -8.93 0.02 -2.23
C GLY A 194 -7.48 -0.09 -1.79
N LYS A 195 -7.19 0.29 -0.55
CA LYS A 195 -5.81 0.31 -0.04
C LYS A 195 -5.73 -0.18 1.40
N GLY A 196 -4.55 -0.69 1.78
CA GLY A 196 -4.24 -1.13 3.14
C GLY A 196 -4.81 -2.51 3.47
N LEU A 197 -5.06 -2.75 4.75
CA LEU A 197 -5.37 -4.09 5.29
C LEU A 197 -6.57 -4.78 4.62
N SER A 198 -7.61 -4.03 4.24
CA SER A 198 -8.79 -4.62 3.57
C SER A 198 -8.44 -5.19 2.20
N ALA A 199 -7.70 -4.44 1.36
CA ALA A 199 -7.25 -4.91 0.06
C ALA A 199 -6.30 -6.12 0.20
N ALA A 200 -5.35 -6.06 1.15
CA ALA A 200 -4.42 -7.14 1.43
C ALA A 200 -5.14 -8.46 1.84
N LEU A 201 -6.16 -8.39 2.68
CA LEU A 201 -6.94 -9.57 3.06
C LEU A 201 -7.73 -10.16 1.89
N TYR A 202 -8.25 -9.31 0.99
CA TYR A 202 -8.85 -9.79 -0.26
C TYR A 202 -7.82 -10.45 -1.16
N MET A 203 -6.63 -9.87 -1.29
CA MET A 203 -5.53 -10.45 -2.07
C MET A 203 -5.16 -11.85 -1.57
N VAL A 204 -4.97 -12.04 -0.26
CA VAL A 204 -4.66 -13.35 0.33
C VAL A 204 -5.75 -14.39 0.04
N ARG A 205 -7.03 -13.98 0.13
CA ARG A 205 -8.16 -14.86 -0.22
C ARG A 205 -8.16 -15.24 -1.70
N MET A 206 -7.89 -14.27 -2.58
CA MET A 206 -7.78 -14.50 -4.03
C MET A 206 -6.65 -15.48 -4.34
N GLN A 207 -5.48 -15.30 -3.72
CA GLN A 207 -4.33 -16.17 -3.89
C GLN A 207 -4.65 -17.63 -3.50
N ALA A 208 -5.25 -17.84 -2.34
CA ALA A 208 -5.62 -19.19 -1.89
C ALA A 208 -6.59 -19.87 -2.87
N LEU A 209 -7.56 -19.10 -3.39
CA LEU A 209 -8.54 -19.60 -4.35
C LEU A 209 -7.90 -19.91 -5.71
N VAL A 210 -7.10 -19.01 -6.24
CA VAL A 210 -6.36 -19.18 -7.51
C VAL A 210 -5.47 -20.42 -7.43
N ASN A 211 -4.67 -20.54 -6.37
CA ASN A 211 -3.78 -21.68 -6.19
C ASN A 211 -4.56 -23.00 -6.17
N MET A 212 -5.66 -23.06 -5.42
CA MET A 212 -6.52 -24.24 -5.37
C MET A 212 -7.12 -24.60 -6.75
N LEU A 213 -7.66 -23.61 -7.47
CA LEU A 213 -8.28 -23.83 -8.78
C LEU A 213 -7.24 -24.27 -9.81
N VAL A 214 -6.12 -23.57 -9.89
CA VAL A 214 -5.07 -23.84 -10.88
C VAL A 214 -4.42 -25.20 -10.65
N THR A 215 -4.13 -25.55 -9.40
CA THR A 215 -3.44 -26.83 -9.09
C THR A 215 -4.35 -28.05 -9.18
N LYS A 216 -5.66 -27.92 -8.94
CA LYS A 216 -6.59 -29.05 -8.98
C LYS A 216 -7.34 -29.19 -10.28
N GLU A 217 -7.77 -28.09 -10.88
CA GLU A 217 -8.69 -28.10 -12.02
C GLU A 217 -8.00 -27.77 -13.35
N HIS A 218 -6.85 -27.06 -13.31
CA HIS A 218 -6.15 -26.56 -14.50
C HIS A 218 -7.08 -25.81 -15.47
N PRO A 219 -7.86 -24.82 -15.01
CA PRO A 219 -8.87 -24.16 -15.83
C PRO A 219 -8.23 -23.38 -16.96
N SER A 220 -9.00 -23.12 -18.04
CA SER A 220 -8.55 -22.11 -18.99
C SER A 220 -8.45 -20.74 -18.33
N PRO A 221 -7.61 -19.80 -18.83
CA PRO A 221 -7.56 -18.43 -18.31
C PRO A 221 -8.92 -17.76 -18.15
N LYS A 222 -9.82 -18.01 -19.12
CA LYS A 222 -11.18 -17.47 -19.10
C LYS A 222 -12.04 -18.08 -17.99
N ASP A 223 -12.00 -19.41 -17.84
CA ASP A 223 -12.78 -20.11 -16.82
C ASP A 223 -12.30 -19.77 -15.41
N LEU A 224 -10.98 -19.60 -15.24
CA LEU A 224 -10.40 -19.09 -13.99
C LEU A 224 -11.02 -17.74 -13.60
N PHE A 225 -11.05 -16.78 -14.52
CA PHE A 225 -11.59 -15.46 -14.23
C PHE A 225 -13.12 -15.45 -14.02
N ILE A 226 -13.85 -16.33 -14.69
CA ILE A 226 -15.29 -16.49 -14.43
C ILE A 226 -15.54 -17.02 -13.01
N GLN A 227 -14.82 -18.05 -12.56
CA GLN A 227 -14.92 -18.59 -11.21
C GLN A 227 -14.52 -17.56 -10.14
N LEU A 228 -13.43 -16.82 -10.38
CA LEU A 228 -12.99 -15.74 -9.50
C LEU A 228 -14.02 -14.61 -9.42
N ASN A 229 -14.67 -14.26 -10.52
CA ASN A 229 -15.73 -13.26 -10.54
C ASN A 229 -16.93 -13.65 -9.67
N ASP A 230 -17.37 -14.89 -9.77
CA ASP A 230 -18.47 -15.40 -8.92
C ASP A 230 -18.10 -15.32 -7.45
N TYR A 231 -16.86 -15.65 -7.12
CA TYR A 231 -16.36 -15.55 -5.76
C TYR A 231 -16.30 -14.10 -5.26
N VAL A 232 -15.70 -13.18 -6.02
CA VAL A 232 -15.61 -11.77 -5.67
C VAL A 232 -17.01 -11.20 -5.48
N LYS A 233 -17.92 -11.43 -6.43
CA LYS A 233 -19.29 -10.91 -6.40
C LYS A 233 -20.11 -11.42 -5.21
N SER A 234 -19.95 -12.68 -4.83
CA SER A 234 -20.69 -13.29 -3.72
C SER A 234 -20.15 -12.89 -2.35
N ASN A 235 -18.90 -12.49 -2.25
CA ASN A 235 -18.18 -12.25 -0.99
C ASN A 235 -17.73 -10.81 -0.77
N SER A 236 -17.92 -9.91 -1.75
CA SER A 236 -17.60 -8.50 -1.56
C SER A 236 -18.73 -7.79 -0.82
N ARG A 237 -18.37 -7.15 0.30
CA ARG A 237 -19.19 -6.08 0.88
C ARG A 237 -18.78 -4.79 0.15
N ASP A 238 -19.77 -4.02 -0.33
CA ASP A 238 -19.58 -2.66 -0.85
C ASP A 238 -18.53 -2.47 -1.97
N LYS A 239 -18.94 -2.76 -3.21
CA LYS A 239 -18.28 -2.29 -4.43
C LYS A 239 -16.80 -2.67 -4.62
N THR A 240 -16.26 -3.65 -3.89
CA THR A 240 -14.91 -4.16 -4.14
C THR A 240 -14.89 -4.85 -5.51
N PHE A 241 -13.95 -4.48 -6.34
CA PHE A 241 -13.66 -5.13 -7.61
C PHE A 241 -12.17 -5.46 -7.68
N VAL A 242 -11.80 -6.36 -8.58
CA VAL A 242 -10.42 -6.77 -8.80
C VAL A 242 -10.12 -6.64 -10.29
N THR A 243 -9.09 -5.88 -10.63
CA THR A 243 -8.53 -5.89 -11.97
C THR A 243 -7.49 -6.99 -12.08
N GLY A 244 -7.35 -7.62 -13.24
CA GLY A 244 -6.36 -8.68 -13.37
C GLY A 244 -6.06 -9.08 -14.80
N CYS A 245 -4.90 -9.71 -14.95
CA CYS A 245 -4.47 -10.39 -16.17
C CYS A 245 -4.01 -11.80 -15.84
N VAL A 246 -4.23 -12.73 -16.75
CA VAL A 246 -3.65 -14.06 -16.68
C VAL A 246 -3.08 -14.45 -18.04
N GLY A 247 -1.81 -14.86 -18.04
CA GLY A 247 -1.15 -15.53 -19.16
C GLY A 247 -0.98 -17.01 -18.82
N PHE A 248 -1.35 -17.90 -19.73
CA PHE A 248 -1.07 -19.33 -19.65
C PHE A 248 -0.10 -19.73 -20.75
N PHE A 249 1.04 -20.26 -20.36
CA PHE A 249 2.15 -20.69 -21.23
C PHE A 249 2.25 -22.21 -21.22
N PRO A 250 1.66 -22.91 -22.23
CA PRO A 250 1.72 -24.37 -22.32
C PRO A 250 3.16 -24.86 -22.47
N ASN A 251 3.46 -26.03 -21.87
CA ASN A 251 4.81 -26.61 -21.94
C ASN A 251 5.21 -27.10 -23.35
N ASP A 252 4.24 -27.45 -24.19
CA ASP A 252 4.40 -28.14 -25.46
C ASP A 252 4.10 -27.27 -26.68
N LYS A 253 3.76 -25.98 -26.49
CA LYS A 253 3.38 -25.07 -27.59
C LYS A 253 4.20 -23.80 -27.58
N GLU A 254 4.35 -23.25 -28.79
CA GLU A 254 4.93 -21.91 -29.00
C GLU A 254 3.84 -20.82 -29.03
N GLU A 255 2.84 -20.98 -28.16
CA GLU A 255 1.72 -20.06 -28.02
C GLU A 255 1.46 -19.85 -26.53
N PHE A 256 0.93 -18.69 -26.18
CA PHE A 256 0.32 -18.48 -24.87
C PHE A 256 -1.10 -17.93 -25.02
N GLU A 257 -1.95 -18.27 -24.08
CA GLU A 257 -3.29 -17.71 -23.96
C GLU A 257 -3.27 -16.58 -22.93
N TYR A 258 -4.00 -15.52 -23.23
CA TYR A 258 -4.03 -14.32 -22.44
C TYR A 258 -5.46 -13.81 -22.28
N VAL A 259 -5.81 -13.40 -21.07
CA VAL A 259 -7.09 -12.78 -20.69
C VAL A 259 -6.83 -11.60 -19.78
N ARG A 260 -7.60 -10.52 -19.99
CA ARG A 260 -7.53 -9.29 -19.18
C ARG A 260 -8.91 -8.89 -18.66
N ALA A 261 -9.02 -8.64 -17.36
CA ALA A 261 -10.21 -8.16 -16.69
C ALA A 261 -9.97 -6.74 -16.13
N GLY A 262 -10.06 -5.73 -16.99
CA GLY A 262 -9.93 -4.32 -16.61
C GLY A 262 -8.55 -3.86 -16.11
N HIS A 263 -7.53 -4.66 -16.22
CA HIS A 263 -6.17 -4.39 -15.73
C HIS A 263 -5.33 -3.62 -16.74
N ASN A 264 -4.10 -3.20 -16.37
CA ASN A 264 -3.13 -2.61 -17.27
C ASN A 264 -2.84 -3.53 -18.46
N ILE A 265 -2.54 -2.94 -19.61
CA ILE A 265 -2.30 -3.70 -20.84
C ILE A 265 -0.85 -4.17 -20.84
N PRO A 266 -0.56 -5.49 -20.89
CA PRO A 266 0.80 -5.99 -20.94
C PRO A 266 1.51 -5.57 -22.22
N ILE A 267 2.83 -5.42 -22.12
CA ILE A 267 3.70 -5.07 -23.23
C ILE A 267 4.44 -6.31 -23.69
N TYR A 268 4.29 -6.62 -24.96
CA TYR A 268 4.96 -7.74 -25.63
C TYR A 268 6.11 -7.22 -26.49
N TYR A 269 7.30 -7.77 -26.33
CA TYR A 269 8.43 -7.57 -27.23
C TYR A 269 8.57 -8.76 -28.18
N SER A 270 8.62 -8.51 -29.46
CA SER A 270 8.84 -9.51 -30.48
C SER A 270 10.30 -9.45 -31.01
N ARG A 271 11.03 -10.53 -30.83
CA ARG A 271 12.40 -10.66 -31.35
C ARG A 271 12.47 -10.54 -32.88
N ASP A 272 11.52 -11.18 -33.57
CA ASP A 272 11.49 -11.18 -35.04
C ASP A 272 11.29 -9.77 -35.62
N ARG A 273 10.52 -8.94 -34.95
CA ARG A 273 10.18 -7.57 -35.40
C ARG A 273 11.03 -6.50 -34.74
N ASP A 274 11.79 -6.87 -33.73
CA ASP A 274 12.61 -5.96 -32.91
C ASP A 274 11.80 -4.73 -32.41
N THR A 275 10.59 -4.97 -31.92
CA THR A 275 9.68 -3.91 -31.47
C THR A 275 8.68 -4.42 -30.44
N THR A 276 8.00 -3.49 -29.77
CA THR A 276 7.00 -3.76 -28.75
C THR A 276 5.57 -3.59 -29.25
N PHE A 277 4.64 -4.32 -28.64
CA PHE A 277 3.20 -4.25 -28.88
C PHE A 277 2.43 -4.29 -27.57
N ASN A 278 1.34 -3.54 -27.51
CA ASN A 278 0.38 -3.63 -26.42
C ASN A 278 -0.60 -4.79 -26.67
N LEU A 279 -0.67 -5.74 -25.73
CA LEU A 279 -1.56 -6.91 -25.81
C LEU A 279 -2.99 -6.51 -25.43
N LYS A 280 -3.70 -5.81 -26.31
CA LYS A 280 -5.09 -5.37 -26.06
C LYS A 280 -6.04 -6.58 -26.03
N ALA A 281 -6.81 -6.70 -24.98
CA ALA A 281 -7.93 -7.62 -24.83
C ALA A 281 -9.02 -6.94 -24.00
N ASP A 282 -10.29 -7.15 -24.35
CA ASP A 282 -11.42 -6.57 -23.63
C ASP A 282 -11.85 -7.44 -22.47
N GLY A 283 -12.33 -6.81 -21.39
CA GLY A 283 -12.85 -7.47 -20.19
C GLY A 283 -13.13 -6.49 -19.07
N PHE A 284 -14.25 -6.70 -18.36
CA PHE A 284 -14.58 -5.93 -17.16
C PHE A 284 -13.80 -6.45 -15.96
N ALA A 285 -13.51 -5.58 -15.00
CA ALA A 285 -12.93 -6.00 -13.72
C ALA A 285 -13.85 -7.00 -13.00
N LEU A 286 -13.25 -7.93 -12.29
CA LEU A 286 -13.95 -8.98 -11.53
C LEU A 286 -14.77 -8.34 -10.40
N GLY A 287 -15.98 -8.83 -10.19
CA GLY A 287 -16.92 -8.29 -9.21
C GLY A 287 -17.83 -7.18 -9.74
N MET A 288 -17.49 -6.52 -10.85
CA MET A 288 -18.31 -5.44 -11.42
C MET A 288 -19.59 -5.94 -12.06
N THR A 289 -19.55 -7.09 -12.74
CA THR A 289 -20.70 -7.64 -13.48
C THR A 289 -21.02 -9.06 -13.01
N ASN A 290 -22.15 -9.62 -13.48
CA ASN A 290 -22.42 -11.04 -13.32
C ASN A 290 -21.57 -11.87 -14.29
N SER A 291 -21.34 -13.15 -13.96
CA SER A 291 -20.43 -13.99 -14.73
C SER A 291 -20.90 -14.30 -16.15
N ALA A 292 -22.20 -14.26 -16.42
CA ALA A 292 -22.74 -14.39 -17.77
C ALA A 292 -22.35 -13.18 -18.66
N LEU A 293 -22.43 -11.98 -18.14
CA LEU A 293 -22.02 -10.77 -18.85
C LEU A 293 -20.50 -10.69 -18.96
N LEU A 294 -19.78 -11.05 -17.89
CA LEU A 294 -18.31 -11.14 -17.94
C LEU A 294 -17.87 -12.12 -19.03
N ALA A 295 -18.39 -13.33 -19.03
CA ALA A 295 -18.04 -14.37 -20.01
C ALA A 295 -18.26 -13.92 -21.47
N LYS A 296 -19.28 -13.09 -21.72
CA LYS A 296 -19.57 -12.54 -23.03
C LYS A 296 -18.52 -11.52 -23.49
N HIS A 297 -17.99 -10.71 -22.56
CA HIS A 297 -17.09 -9.61 -22.86
C HIS A 297 -15.62 -9.92 -22.56
N LEU A 298 -15.33 -11.03 -21.86
CA LEU A 298 -13.98 -11.45 -21.53
C LEU A 298 -13.34 -12.10 -22.77
N GLU A 299 -12.47 -11.36 -23.44
CA GLU A 299 -11.82 -11.79 -24.64
C GLU A 299 -10.60 -12.68 -24.33
N VAL A 300 -10.49 -13.82 -25.02
CA VAL A 300 -9.31 -14.68 -24.98
C VAL A 300 -8.46 -14.39 -26.20
N LYS A 301 -7.21 -14.01 -26.00
CA LYS A 301 -6.23 -13.83 -27.07
C LYS A 301 -5.21 -14.97 -27.02
N LYS A 302 -4.75 -15.40 -28.21
CA LYS A 302 -3.64 -16.32 -28.37
C LYS A 302 -2.54 -15.64 -29.17
N PHE A 303 -1.34 -15.74 -28.66
CA PHE A 303 -0.17 -15.16 -29.29
C PHE A 303 0.90 -16.22 -29.48
N HIS A 304 1.59 -16.18 -30.61
CA HIS A 304 2.82 -16.94 -30.76
C HIS A 304 3.87 -16.36 -29.82
N PHE A 305 4.62 -17.23 -29.18
CA PHE A 305 5.67 -16.88 -28.24
C PHE A 305 6.94 -17.61 -28.64
N LYS A 306 7.74 -16.93 -29.43
CA LYS A 306 8.95 -17.48 -30.05
C LYS A 306 10.19 -17.31 -29.17
N PRO A 307 11.25 -18.09 -29.37
CA PRO A 307 12.53 -17.84 -28.72
C PRO A 307 13.00 -16.38 -28.91
N GLY A 308 13.43 -15.76 -27.81
CA GLY A 308 13.80 -14.35 -27.74
C GLY A 308 12.66 -13.36 -27.50
N ASP A 309 11.39 -13.80 -27.49
CA ASP A 309 10.26 -12.96 -27.17
C ASP A 309 10.09 -12.76 -25.65
N SER A 310 9.49 -11.64 -25.27
CA SER A 310 9.19 -11.34 -23.86
C SER A 310 7.83 -10.68 -23.68
N VAL A 311 7.20 -10.92 -22.53
CA VAL A 311 5.96 -10.24 -22.12
C VAL A 311 6.16 -9.65 -20.74
N LEU A 312 5.81 -8.37 -20.58
CA LEU A 312 5.80 -7.66 -19.31
C LEU A 312 4.36 -7.45 -18.86
N PHE A 313 4.02 -8.01 -17.70
CA PHE A 313 2.79 -7.73 -16.96
C PHE A 313 3.11 -6.78 -15.82
N TYR A 314 2.24 -5.81 -15.54
CA TYR A 314 2.49 -4.80 -14.49
C TYR A 314 1.20 -4.18 -13.95
N THR A 315 1.23 -3.73 -12.69
CA THR A 315 0.16 -2.96 -12.06
C THR A 315 0.33 -1.46 -12.32
N ASP A 316 -0.72 -0.68 -12.10
CA ASP A 316 -0.74 0.77 -12.33
C ASP A 316 0.27 1.53 -11.47
N GLY A 317 0.65 1.01 -10.28
CA GLY A 317 1.70 1.61 -9.47
C GLY A 317 3.04 1.74 -10.19
N LEU A 318 3.31 0.95 -11.24
CA LEU A 318 4.51 1.14 -12.06
C LEU A 318 4.42 2.39 -12.92
N ASN A 319 3.38 2.52 -13.76
CA ASN A 319 3.25 3.65 -14.69
C ASN A 319 2.81 4.95 -14.01
N GLU A 320 2.07 4.88 -12.88
CA GLU A 320 1.61 6.02 -12.11
C GLU A 320 2.59 6.49 -11.03
N SER A 321 3.71 5.78 -10.85
CA SER A 321 4.80 6.22 -9.95
C SER A 321 5.26 7.63 -10.29
N ARG A 322 5.41 8.50 -9.29
CA ARG A 322 5.72 9.93 -9.49
C ARG A 322 7.08 10.31 -8.96
N ASN A 323 7.72 11.24 -9.67
CA ASN A 323 8.94 11.88 -9.21
C ASN A 323 8.64 13.11 -8.33
N HIS A 324 9.69 13.78 -7.83
CA HIS A 324 9.58 14.99 -7.00
C HIS A 324 8.87 16.18 -7.68
N ARG A 325 8.69 16.14 -9.03
CA ARG A 325 7.96 17.16 -9.80
C ARG A 325 6.49 16.78 -10.00
N GLY A 326 6.06 15.61 -9.53
CA GLY A 326 4.72 15.08 -9.73
C GLY A 326 4.48 14.50 -11.14
N GLU A 327 5.53 14.34 -11.95
CA GLU A 327 5.45 13.70 -13.25
C GLU A 327 5.32 12.18 -13.08
N GLU A 328 4.46 11.53 -13.87
CA GLU A 328 4.31 10.07 -13.87
C GLU A 328 5.42 9.37 -14.65
N TYR A 329 5.77 8.15 -14.24
CA TYR A 329 6.75 7.33 -14.94
C TYR A 329 6.30 7.05 -16.38
N GLY A 330 5.04 6.67 -16.56
CA GLY A 330 4.35 6.56 -17.83
C GLY A 330 4.67 5.29 -18.62
N GLU A 331 3.72 4.90 -19.46
CA GLU A 331 3.84 3.71 -20.31
C GLU A 331 4.94 3.84 -21.39
N GLU A 332 5.19 5.04 -21.88
CA GLU A 332 6.21 5.29 -22.92
C GLU A 332 7.62 4.90 -22.46
N ARG A 333 7.96 5.16 -21.18
CA ARG A 333 9.26 4.75 -20.64
C ARG A 333 9.37 3.24 -20.51
N ILE A 334 8.26 2.58 -20.09
CA ILE A 334 8.20 1.13 -19.98
C ILE A 334 8.37 0.49 -21.37
N GLN A 335 7.66 0.98 -22.38
CA GLN A 335 7.79 0.50 -23.76
C GLN A 335 9.21 0.68 -24.29
N SER A 336 9.81 1.87 -24.11
CA SER A 336 11.18 2.13 -24.55
C SER A 336 12.20 1.19 -23.90
N LEU A 337 12.02 0.87 -22.61
CA LEU A 337 12.89 -0.10 -21.92
C LEU A 337 12.68 -1.52 -22.47
N MET A 338 11.44 -1.90 -22.75
CA MET A 338 11.15 -3.19 -23.38
C MET A 338 11.72 -3.28 -24.81
N GLU A 339 11.74 -2.21 -25.59
CA GLU A 339 12.38 -2.17 -26.89
C GLU A 339 13.90 -2.36 -26.81
N ILE A 340 14.54 -1.74 -25.82
CA ILE A 340 15.99 -1.81 -25.65
C ILE A 340 16.45 -3.16 -25.07
N TYR A 341 15.70 -3.70 -24.12
CA TYR A 341 16.13 -4.85 -23.31
C TYR A 341 15.27 -6.10 -23.48
N GLY A 342 14.18 -6.05 -24.25
CA GLY A 342 13.17 -7.12 -24.34
C GLY A 342 13.70 -8.46 -24.86
N SER A 343 14.82 -8.48 -25.59
CA SER A 343 15.49 -9.71 -26.02
C SER A 343 16.39 -10.38 -24.97
N LEU A 344 16.55 -9.74 -23.80
CA LEU A 344 17.41 -10.25 -22.74
C LEU A 344 16.65 -11.19 -21.80
N HIS A 345 17.38 -11.92 -20.95
CA HIS A 345 16.81 -12.74 -19.90
C HIS A 345 15.84 -11.94 -18.99
N ALA A 346 14.74 -12.57 -18.59
CA ALA A 346 13.69 -11.96 -17.76
C ALA A 346 14.23 -11.20 -16.54
N LYS A 347 15.21 -11.78 -15.84
CA LYS A 347 15.87 -11.14 -14.69
C LYS A 347 16.55 -9.82 -15.05
N THR A 348 17.19 -9.75 -16.22
CA THR A 348 17.87 -8.53 -16.67
C THR A 348 16.87 -7.44 -17.00
N ILE A 349 15.80 -7.77 -17.71
CA ILE A 349 14.71 -6.85 -18.05
C ILE A 349 14.13 -6.22 -16.78
N VAL A 350 13.71 -7.07 -15.84
CA VAL A 350 13.11 -6.62 -14.56
C VAL A 350 14.07 -5.74 -13.76
N LYS A 351 15.35 -6.12 -13.66
CA LYS A 351 16.34 -5.30 -12.95
C LYS A 351 16.60 -3.95 -13.62
N LYS A 352 16.60 -3.89 -14.94
CA LYS A 352 16.73 -2.62 -15.68
C LYS A 352 15.54 -1.73 -15.47
N LEU A 353 14.33 -2.29 -15.49
CA LEU A 353 13.11 -1.56 -15.20
C LEU A 353 13.08 -1.04 -13.75
N GLN A 354 13.44 -1.90 -12.79
CA GLN A 354 13.56 -1.52 -11.37
C GLN A 354 14.55 -0.34 -11.17
N SER A 355 15.77 -0.46 -11.72
CA SER A 355 16.78 0.58 -11.58
C SER A 355 16.36 1.91 -12.24
N SER A 356 15.65 1.84 -13.38
CA SER A 356 15.11 3.01 -14.05
C SER A 356 14.02 3.68 -13.23
N LEU A 357 13.12 2.89 -12.64
CA LEU A 357 12.06 3.39 -11.77
C LEU A 357 12.64 4.05 -10.51
N GLU A 358 13.57 3.38 -9.82
CA GLU A 358 14.25 3.91 -8.64
C GLU A 358 14.98 5.24 -8.93
N ALA A 359 15.66 5.34 -10.06
CA ALA A 359 16.31 6.56 -10.49
C ALA A 359 15.31 7.70 -10.79
N PHE A 360 14.12 7.37 -11.32
CA PHE A 360 13.07 8.33 -11.63
C PHE A 360 12.36 8.85 -10.37
N ILE A 361 11.99 7.95 -9.45
CA ILE A 361 11.31 8.30 -8.20
C ILE A 361 12.25 9.06 -7.26
N GLY A 362 13.54 8.67 -7.21
CA GLY A 362 14.52 9.26 -6.31
C GLY A 362 14.24 8.92 -4.84
N GLN A 363 13.95 9.93 -4.03
CA GLN A 363 13.66 9.79 -2.59
C GLN A 363 12.15 9.79 -2.25
N GLU A 364 11.29 9.93 -3.24
CA GLU A 364 9.84 9.91 -3.00
C GLU A 364 9.37 8.47 -2.70
N ALA A 365 8.42 8.36 -1.77
CA ALA A 365 7.80 7.06 -1.48
C ALA A 365 6.79 6.72 -2.59
N PRO A 366 6.67 5.45 -3.02
CA PRO A 366 5.62 5.03 -3.92
C PRO A 366 4.23 5.36 -3.38
N LEU A 367 3.35 5.84 -4.24
CA LEU A 367 1.96 6.19 -3.89
C LEU A 367 1.04 4.96 -3.89
N ASP A 368 1.41 3.94 -4.66
CA ASP A 368 0.72 2.66 -4.78
C ASP A 368 1.70 1.49 -4.85
N ASP A 369 1.18 0.28 -4.67
CA ASP A 369 1.94 -0.95 -4.78
C ASP A 369 2.50 -1.08 -6.20
N VAL A 370 3.78 -1.45 -6.31
CA VAL A 370 4.47 -1.59 -7.60
C VAL A 370 4.79 -3.05 -7.83
N THR A 371 4.06 -3.66 -8.75
CA THR A 371 4.24 -5.07 -9.09
C THR A 371 4.40 -5.26 -10.58
N PHE A 372 5.42 -6.00 -11.00
CA PHE A 372 5.60 -6.37 -12.40
C PHE A 372 6.36 -7.68 -12.54
N THR A 373 6.08 -8.39 -13.61
CA THR A 373 6.72 -9.66 -13.95
C THR A 373 7.00 -9.74 -15.43
N CYS A 374 8.18 -10.22 -15.75
CA CYS A 374 8.58 -10.47 -17.14
C CYS A 374 8.64 -11.97 -17.37
N VAL A 375 7.99 -12.40 -18.46
CA VAL A 375 8.08 -13.75 -19.00
C VAL A 375 8.93 -13.66 -20.25
N HIS A 376 9.99 -14.44 -20.33
CA HIS A 376 10.90 -14.50 -21.47
C HIS A 376 11.02 -15.93 -21.97
N ARG A 377 11.06 -16.12 -23.27
CA ARG A 377 11.36 -17.40 -23.89
C ARG A 377 12.82 -17.42 -24.32
N PRO A 378 13.69 -18.20 -23.65
CA PRO A 378 15.10 -18.31 -24.04
C PRO A 378 15.29 -18.83 -25.47
N GLU A 379 16.41 -18.47 -26.09
CA GLU A 379 16.82 -18.98 -27.44
C GLU A 379 17.19 -20.45 -27.40
#